data_807e95d31110f6e1a5fa970cb40ed402
#
_entry.id   807e95d31110f6e1a5fa970cb40ed402
#
_cell.length_a   1.000
_cell.length_b   1.000
_cell.length_c   1.000
_cell.angle_alpha   90.00
_cell.angle_beta   90.00
_cell.angle_gamma   90.00
#
_symmetry.space_group_name_H-M   'P 1'
#
loop_
_entity.id
_entity.type
_entity.pdbx_description
1 polymer ?
#
loop_
_entity_poly.entity_id
_entity_poly.type
_entity_poly.pdbx_seq_one_letter_code
_entity_poly.pdbx_strand_id
1 'polypeptide(L)'
;YMKLFDYRYIAAALLSIALVGCSVEEPLAGIQQEQAPQVSEGTVQGELLVRFDSAVADVLEKTGLTKSASDRSGVLNVDQVLELVGGYQLERVFPYNYATEAKTREAGLHQWYVVRFSEDYTVEEVASKLSKLGEVTGVQTNYTLKRASWEKAKPLTPEMLKKLTTKSGYSGKFDDENLPLQWNLINNGDLGPTKFVKGADVQVEKAWEKSTGHPSIIVAVLDEGVCVEHPDLMANIWVNEDEVARSTEDNDNNGYAGDVNGYNFVKGIGQITWNDYLDSGHGSHVAGVISAVNNNNEGVSSIAGGNGTSGGVKIMSCQIFSGNTGASVLEVARAMKYAADNGAVILQCSWGYISGAANPYEWSPQYSTDEEWSETNLLEKKALDYFVNY
;
A
#
# COMPACT_ATOMS: atom_id res chain seq x y z
N TYR A 1 -39.88 -9.08 -20.71
CA TYR A 1 -39.64 -8.90 -22.16
C TYR A 1 -38.41 -8.03 -22.33
N MET A 2 -37.29 -8.66 -22.53
CA MET A 2 -36.03 -7.99 -22.85
C MET A 2 -35.50 -8.57 -24.15
N LYS A 3 -35.35 -7.75 -25.18
CA LYS A 3 -34.78 -8.16 -26.47
C LYS A 3 -33.26 -8.05 -26.43
N LEU A 4 -32.60 -9.17 -26.71
CA LEU A 4 -31.20 -9.26 -27.09
C LEU A 4 -30.97 -8.48 -28.39
N PHE A 5 -29.87 -7.74 -28.48
CA PHE A 5 -29.32 -7.27 -29.73
C PHE A 5 -27.99 -8.00 -30.00
N ASP A 6 -28.02 -8.70 -31.12
CA ASP A 6 -26.95 -9.47 -31.74
C ASP A 6 -26.21 -8.55 -32.73
N TYR A 7 -24.90 -8.43 -32.67
CA TYR A 7 -24.10 -7.81 -33.70
C TYR A 7 -23.04 -8.79 -34.23
N ARG A 8 -23.41 -9.42 -35.33
CA ARG A 8 -22.49 -10.08 -36.27
C ARG A 8 -22.52 -9.31 -37.60
N TYR A 9 -21.38 -9.37 -38.32
CA TYR A 9 -21.03 -8.91 -39.68
C TYR A 9 -20.51 -7.47 -39.73
N ILE A 10 -19.32 -7.22 -40.29
CA ILE A 10 -18.98 -7.41 -41.73
C ILE A 10 -17.47 -7.62 -41.91
N ALA A 11 -17.11 -8.65 -42.65
CA ALA A 11 -15.82 -8.85 -43.26
C ALA A 11 -15.87 -8.28 -44.68
N ALA A 12 -14.82 -7.60 -45.14
CA ALA A 12 -14.55 -7.40 -46.58
C ALA A 12 -13.05 -7.46 -46.83
N ALA A 13 -12.68 -8.46 -47.58
CA ALA A 13 -11.36 -8.74 -48.12
C ALA A 13 -11.02 -7.80 -49.26
N LEU A 14 -9.73 -7.42 -49.38
CA LEU A 14 -9.13 -7.12 -50.70
C LEU A 14 -7.72 -7.71 -50.75
N LEU A 15 -7.59 -8.66 -51.61
CA LEU A 15 -6.39 -9.39 -52.03
C LEU A 15 -5.68 -8.55 -53.09
N SER A 16 -4.39 -8.31 -52.96
CA SER A 16 -3.53 -7.95 -54.07
C SER A 16 -2.15 -8.59 -53.87
N ILE A 17 -1.85 -9.50 -54.77
CA ILE A 17 -0.61 -10.25 -54.92
C ILE A 17 0.42 -9.36 -55.62
N ALA A 18 1.64 -9.27 -55.09
CA ALA A 18 2.82 -9.03 -55.88
C ALA A 18 4.02 -9.77 -55.29
N LEU A 19 4.46 -10.80 -55.99
CA LEU A 19 5.70 -11.53 -55.78
C LEU A 19 6.87 -10.70 -56.30
N VAL A 20 7.84 -10.38 -55.47
CA VAL A 20 9.25 -10.25 -55.84
C VAL A 20 10.09 -10.75 -54.71
N GLY A 21 10.86 -11.79 -54.92
CA GLY A 21 11.81 -12.31 -53.95
C GLY A 21 13.06 -11.45 -53.90
N CYS A 22 13.51 -11.19 -52.70
CA CYS A 22 14.90 -10.95 -52.35
C CYS A 22 15.10 -11.43 -50.91
N SER A 23 16.03 -12.31 -50.76
CA SER A 23 16.56 -12.76 -49.46
C SER A 23 17.11 -11.57 -48.72
N VAL A 24 16.45 -11.19 -47.65
CA VAL A 24 16.98 -10.27 -46.64
C VAL A 24 17.10 -11.06 -45.34
N GLU A 25 18.30 -11.14 -44.84
CA GLU A 25 18.61 -11.64 -43.50
C GLU A 25 17.66 -11.01 -42.48
N GLU A 26 17.03 -11.84 -41.66
CA GLU A 26 16.24 -11.37 -40.52
C GLU A 26 17.14 -10.51 -39.62
N PRO A 27 16.78 -9.27 -39.34
CA PRO A 27 17.46 -8.55 -38.27
C PRO A 27 17.15 -9.28 -36.96
N LEU A 28 18.20 -9.64 -36.21
CA LEU A 28 18.12 -10.04 -34.84
C LEU A 28 17.07 -9.17 -34.13
N ALA A 29 16.08 -9.82 -33.49
CA ALA A 29 15.04 -9.16 -32.73
C ALA A 29 15.66 -8.06 -31.89
N GLY A 30 15.32 -6.82 -32.21
CA GLY A 30 15.84 -5.66 -31.52
C GLY A 30 15.50 -5.78 -30.04
N ILE A 31 16.52 -5.69 -29.20
CA ILE A 31 16.36 -5.33 -27.79
C ILE A 31 15.52 -4.07 -27.82
N GLN A 32 14.27 -4.15 -27.33
CA GLN A 32 13.47 -2.95 -27.09
C GLN A 32 14.27 -2.11 -26.11
N GLN A 33 14.76 -0.96 -26.56
CA GLN A 33 15.29 0.04 -25.65
C GLN A 33 14.13 0.44 -24.75
N GLU A 34 14.20 0.04 -23.49
CA GLU A 34 13.29 0.54 -22.46
C GLU A 34 13.35 2.07 -22.52
N GLN A 35 12.22 2.69 -22.74
CA GLN A 35 12.11 4.14 -22.69
C GLN A 35 12.44 4.60 -21.27
N ALA A 36 13.20 5.69 -21.16
CA ALA A 36 13.45 6.31 -19.86
C ALA A 36 12.11 6.54 -19.15
N PRO A 37 12.01 6.26 -17.83
CA PRO A 37 10.75 6.38 -17.11
C PRO A 37 10.19 7.78 -17.25
N GLN A 38 8.87 7.88 -17.48
CA GLN A 38 8.18 9.16 -17.52
C GLN A 38 8.12 9.74 -16.10
N VAL A 39 8.50 11.01 -15.97
CA VAL A 39 8.38 11.72 -14.71
C VAL A 39 6.95 12.19 -14.53
N SER A 40 6.30 11.70 -13.48
CA SER A 40 4.93 12.06 -13.12
C SER A 40 4.90 13.21 -12.09
N GLU A 41 3.74 13.85 -11.98
CA GLU A 41 3.51 14.79 -10.87
C GLU A 41 3.70 14.07 -9.53
N GLY A 42 4.43 14.71 -8.60
CA GLY A 42 4.75 14.13 -7.30
C GLY A 42 6.01 13.26 -7.25
N THR A 43 6.80 13.25 -8.32
CA THR A 43 8.11 12.56 -8.32
C THR A 43 9.01 13.08 -7.20
N VAL A 44 9.58 12.16 -6.42
CA VAL A 44 10.55 12.45 -5.37
C VAL A 44 11.89 12.78 -6.03
N GLN A 45 12.38 14.01 -5.83
CA GLN A 45 13.67 14.45 -6.36
C GLN A 45 14.82 13.77 -5.62
N GLY A 46 15.93 13.51 -6.32
CA GLY A 46 17.11 12.91 -5.74
C GLY A 46 16.99 11.39 -5.46
N GLU A 47 15.90 10.75 -5.87
CA GLU A 47 15.70 9.31 -5.68
C GLU A 47 15.22 8.59 -6.94
N LEU A 48 15.75 7.38 -7.15
CA LEU A 48 15.27 6.41 -8.14
C LEU A 48 15.18 5.01 -7.54
N LEU A 49 14.22 4.24 -8.04
CA LEU A 49 14.06 2.82 -7.73
C LEU A 49 14.67 2.02 -8.87
N VAL A 50 15.73 1.29 -8.58
CA VAL A 50 16.54 0.61 -9.60
C VAL A 50 16.55 -0.88 -9.34
N ARG A 51 16.25 -1.64 -10.38
CA ARG A 51 16.38 -3.09 -10.37
C ARG A 51 17.66 -3.50 -11.05
N PHE A 52 18.56 -4.12 -10.30
CA PHE A 52 19.79 -4.69 -10.83
C PHE A 52 19.60 -6.14 -11.27
N ASP A 53 20.50 -6.60 -12.13
CA ASP A 53 20.64 -8.03 -12.42
C ASP A 53 20.95 -8.81 -11.13
N SER A 54 20.54 -10.07 -11.07
CA SER A 54 20.71 -10.91 -9.87
C SER A 54 22.18 -11.08 -9.46
N ALA A 55 23.10 -11.21 -10.42
CA ALA A 55 24.52 -11.35 -10.12
C ALA A 55 25.10 -10.06 -9.53
N VAL A 56 24.62 -8.90 -9.98
CA VAL A 56 24.97 -7.59 -9.43
C VAL A 56 24.40 -7.42 -8.02
N ALA A 57 23.13 -7.76 -7.79
CA ALA A 57 22.53 -7.73 -6.47
C ALA A 57 23.32 -8.58 -5.45
N ASP A 58 23.79 -9.77 -5.85
CA ASP A 58 24.64 -10.63 -5.02
C ASP A 58 26.01 -10.02 -4.69
N VAL A 59 26.57 -9.20 -5.60
CA VAL A 59 27.81 -8.44 -5.34
C VAL A 59 27.55 -7.33 -4.35
N LEU A 60 26.48 -6.53 -4.56
CA LEU A 60 26.07 -5.44 -3.68
C LEU A 60 25.86 -5.90 -2.24
N GLU A 61 25.21 -7.04 -2.06
CA GLU A 61 25.00 -7.63 -0.72
C GLU A 61 26.30 -8.05 -0.04
N LYS A 62 27.24 -8.63 -0.77
CA LYS A 62 28.54 -9.07 -0.24
C LYS A 62 29.45 -7.92 0.15
N THR A 63 29.35 -6.79 -0.53
CA THR A 63 30.17 -5.60 -0.25
C THR A 63 29.69 -4.81 0.96
N GLY A 64 28.53 -5.17 1.55
CA GLY A 64 28.00 -4.55 2.77
C GLY A 64 27.52 -3.11 2.57
N LEU A 65 27.33 -2.68 1.34
CA LEU A 65 26.92 -1.31 0.94
C LEU A 65 25.57 -0.86 1.53
N THR A 66 24.85 -1.76 2.15
CA THR A 66 23.59 -1.46 2.82
C THR A 66 23.76 -0.63 4.12
N LYS A 67 25.01 -0.30 4.54
CA LYS A 67 25.27 0.33 5.85
C LYS A 67 26.12 1.60 5.85
N SER A 68 26.77 2.01 4.74
CA SER A 68 27.61 3.20 4.78
C SER A 68 27.73 3.89 3.40
N ALA A 69 27.54 5.20 3.41
CA ALA A 69 27.52 6.09 2.25
C ALA A 69 28.89 6.35 1.59
N SER A 70 29.95 5.60 1.92
CA SER A 70 31.30 5.89 1.49
C SER A 70 31.96 4.84 0.59
N ASP A 71 31.32 3.69 0.38
CA ASP A 71 31.97 2.58 -0.28
C ASP A 71 31.39 2.32 -1.68
N ARG A 72 32.27 1.98 -2.63
CA ARG A 72 31.90 1.68 -4.02
C ARG A 72 31.05 0.41 -4.09
N SER A 73 30.14 0.35 -5.06
CA SER A 73 29.27 -0.81 -5.30
C SER A 73 30.03 -2.11 -5.62
N GLY A 74 31.29 -1.96 -6.02
CA GLY A 74 32.09 -3.05 -6.53
C GLY A 74 31.74 -3.44 -7.97
N VAL A 75 30.83 -2.71 -8.60
CA VAL A 75 30.44 -2.85 -10.01
C VAL A 75 30.87 -1.59 -10.75
N LEU A 76 31.96 -1.69 -11.49
CA LEU A 76 32.67 -0.53 -12.05
C LEU A 76 31.76 0.42 -12.84
N ASN A 77 30.90 -0.11 -13.70
CA ASN A 77 30.02 0.74 -14.55
C ASN A 77 28.97 1.46 -13.71
N VAL A 78 28.42 0.80 -12.68
CA VAL A 78 27.48 1.40 -11.73
C VAL A 78 28.19 2.49 -10.94
N ASP A 79 29.37 2.21 -10.39
CA ASP A 79 30.15 3.18 -9.61
C ASP A 79 30.47 4.43 -10.44
N GLN A 80 30.87 4.27 -11.71
CA GLN A 80 31.17 5.39 -12.60
C GLN A 80 29.95 6.30 -12.83
N VAL A 81 28.77 5.75 -13.03
CA VAL A 81 27.55 6.55 -13.20
C VAL A 81 27.17 7.23 -11.90
N LEU A 82 27.24 6.54 -10.78
CA LEU A 82 26.87 7.09 -9.47
C LEU A 82 27.85 8.20 -9.03
N GLU A 83 29.15 8.05 -9.29
CA GLU A 83 30.15 9.10 -9.06
C GLU A 83 29.88 10.37 -9.92
N LEU A 84 29.39 10.21 -11.15
CA LEU A 84 29.06 11.32 -12.04
C LEU A 84 27.83 12.13 -11.60
N VAL A 85 26.95 11.56 -10.78
CA VAL A 85 25.73 12.23 -10.30
C VAL A 85 25.84 12.80 -8.88
N GLY A 86 27.10 13.03 -8.45
CA GLY A 86 27.38 13.89 -7.30
C GLY A 86 27.29 13.25 -5.92
N GLY A 87 27.59 11.98 -5.84
CA GLY A 87 27.49 11.21 -4.60
C GLY A 87 26.18 10.43 -4.54
N TYR A 88 26.22 9.30 -3.91
CA TYR A 88 25.08 8.40 -3.88
C TYR A 88 25.00 7.63 -2.57
N GLN A 89 23.76 7.27 -2.24
CA GLN A 89 23.50 6.20 -1.32
C GLN A 89 22.77 5.11 -2.09
N LEU A 90 23.20 3.88 -1.89
CA LEU A 90 22.59 2.71 -2.44
C LEU A 90 22.03 1.86 -1.29
N GLU A 91 20.75 1.70 -1.24
CA GLU A 91 20.05 0.97 -0.17
C GLU A 91 19.11 -0.06 -0.78
N ARG A 92 19.11 -1.27 -0.25
CA ARG A 92 18.14 -2.29 -0.65
C ARG A 92 16.71 -1.81 -0.33
N VAL A 93 15.79 -1.90 -1.29
CA VAL A 93 14.39 -1.49 -1.09
C VAL A 93 13.76 -2.28 0.05
N PHE A 94 13.90 -3.60 0.01
CA PHE A 94 13.37 -4.48 1.03
C PHE A 94 14.48 -4.92 1.97
N PRO A 95 14.42 -4.58 3.27
CA PRO A 95 15.41 -5.03 4.25
C PRO A 95 15.56 -6.55 4.23
N TYR A 96 16.73 -7.03 4.68
CA TYR A 96 16.96 -8.45 4.86
C TYR A 96 16.07 -8.97 5.98
N ASN A 97 15.27 -9.98 5.68
CA ASN A 97 14.45 -10.69 6.65
C ASN A 97 14.87 -12.15 6.68
N TYR A 98 15.44 -12.59 7.80
CA TYR A 98 16.00 -13.94 7.93
C TYR A 98 14.98 -15.04 7.60
N ALA A 99 13.75 -14.88 8.03
CA ALA A 99 12.71 -15.90 7.88
C ALA A 99 12.19 -16.01 6.43
N THR A 100 12.17 -14.89 5.69
CA THR A 100 11.52 -14.83 4.36
C THR A 100 12.47 -14.51 3.21
N GLU A 101 13.79 -14.42 3.46
CA GLU A 101 14.77 -14.07 2.43
C GLU A 101 14.73 -15.00 1.21
N ALA A 102 14.49 -16.29 1.41
CA ALA A 102 14.37 -17.23 0.30
C ALA A 102 13.21 -16.88 -0.64
N LYS A 103 12.04 -16.53 -0.07
CA LYS A 103 10.87 -16.08 -0.83
C LYS A 103 11.13 -14.72 -1.51
N THR A 104 11.79 -13.80 -0.81
CA THR A 104 12.21 -12.49 -1.33
C THR A 104 13.09 -12.64 -2.57
N ARG A 105 14.01 -13.61 -2.56
CA ARG A 105 14.88 -13.91 -3.69
C ARG A 105 14.14 -14.60 -4.83
N GLU A 106 13.26 -15.54 -4.54
CA GLU A 106 12.42 -16.23 -5.53
C GLU A 106 11.54 -15.21 -6.29
N ALA A 107 10.94 -14.25 -5.57
CA ALA A 107 10.17 -13.17 -6.16
C ALA A 107 11.00 -12.10 -6.89
N GLY A 108 12.33 -12.13 -6.76
CA GLY A 108 13.24 -11.14 -7.35
C GLY A 108 13.23 -9.78 -6.64
N LEU A 109 12.68 -9.69 -5.44
CA LEU A 109 12.59 -8.45 -4.67
C LEU A 109 13.96 -8.00 -4.12
N HIS A 110 14.90 -8.93 -3.90
CA HIS A 110 16.27 -8.64 -3.49
C HIS A 110 17.07 -7.81 -4.52
N GLN A 111 16.60 -7.73 -5.76
CA GLN A 111 17.24 -7.01 -6.85
C GLN A 111 16.93 -5.51 -6.84
N TRP A 112 15.99 -5.04 -6.02
CA TRP A 112 15.55 -3.67 -5.99
C TRP A 112 16.30 -2.83 -4.96
N TYR A 113 16.77 -1.67 -5.43
CA TYR A 113 17.54 -0.71 -4.63
C TYR A 113 16.99 0.70 -4.79
N VAL A 114 17.10 1.49 -3.73
CA VAL A 114 16.93 2.94 -3.78
C VAL A 114 18.30 3.54 -4.10
N VAL A 115 18.36 4.32 -5.16
CA VAL A 115 19.52 5.14 -5.52
C VAL A 115 19.21 6.57 -5.16
N ARG A 116 19.94 7.14 -4.19
CA ARG A 116 19.85 8.56 -3.84
C ARG A 116 21.03 9.29 -4.44
N PHE A 117 20.77 10.44 -5.07
CA PHE A 117 21.76 11.23 -5.79
C PHE A 117 21.57 12.73 -5.53
N SER A 118 22.55 13.55 -5.98
CA SER A 118 22.45 15.00 -5.80
C SER A 118 21.27 15.61 -6.55
N GLU A 119 20.53 16.50 -5.89
CA GLU A 119 19.43 17.26 -6.49
C GLU A 119 19.88 18.24 -7.59
N ASP A 120 21.20 18.39 -7.83
CA ASP A 120 21.74 19.13 -8.97
C ASP A 120 21.46 18.41 -10.31
N TYR A 121 21.09 17.14 -10.25
CA TYR A 121 20.72 16.32 -11.42
C TYR A 121 19.23 16.05 -11.42
N THR A 122 18.61 16.06 -12.61
CA THR A 122 17.21 15.68 -12.74
C THR A 122 17.04 14.16 -12.67
N VAL A 123 15.86 13.73 -12.22
CA VAL A 123 15.51 12.31 -12.14
C VAL A 123 15.63 11.64 -13.52
N GLU A 124 15.21 12.35 -14.59
CA GLU A 124 15.29 11.87 -15.98
C GLU A 124 16.73 11.67 -16.46
N GLU A 125 17.62 12.59 -16.12
CA GLU A 125 19.03 12.48 -16.51
C GLU A 125 19.68 11.26 -15.89
N VAL A 126 19.43 11.03 -14.58
CA VAL A 126 20.00 9.90 -13.86
C VAL A 126 19.35 8.60 -14.34
N ALA A 127 18.04 8.56 -14.49
CA ALA A 127 17.32 7.42 -15.03
C ALA A 127 17.81 7.01 -16.43
N SER A 128 18.00 8.00 -17.32
CA SER A 128 18.54 7.77 -18.68
C SER A 128 19.98 7.26 -18.67
N LYS A 129 20.78 7.59 -17.67
CA LYS A 129 22.16 7.06 -17.54
C LYS A 129 22.15 5.63 -17.01
N LEU A 130 21.36 5.38 -15.97
CA LEU A 130 21.27 4.05 -15.33
C LEU A 130 20.63 3.01 -16.25
N SER A 131 19.56 3.36 -16.99
CA SER A 131 18.89 2.44 -17.91
C SER A 131 19.75 1.96 -19.10
N LYS A 132 20.89 2.60 -19.36
CA LYS A 132 21.84 2.19 -20.39
C LYS A 132 22.86 1.16 -19.92
N LEU A 133 22.92 0.91 -18.62
CA LEU A 133 23.84 -0.08 -18.06
C LEU A 133 23.28 -1.49 -18.24
N GLY A 134 24.11 -2.41 -18.71
CA GLY A 134 23.73 -3.83 -18.83
C GLY A 134 23.44 -4.50 -17.51
N GLU A 135 23.90 -3.92 -16.42
CA GLU A 135 23.71 -4.37 -15.04
C GLU A 135 22.35 -3.95 -14.48
N VAL A 136 21.61 -3.04 -15.13
CA VAL A 136 20.32 -2.52 -14.72
C VAL A 136 19.22 -3.15 -15.56
N THR A 137 18.27 -3.77 -14.91
CA THR A 137 17.14 -4.47 -15.55
C THR A 137 15.80 -3.73 -15.40
N GLY A 138 15.79 -2.60 -14.70
CA GLY A 138 14.62 -1.74 -14.57
C GLY A 138 14.95 -0.47 -13.80
N VAL A 139 14.32 0.63 -14.19
CA VAL A 139 14.41 1.92 -13.49
C VAL A 139 13.01 2.48 -13.38
N GLN A 140 12.63 2.88 -12.18
CA GLN A 140 11.32 3.46 -11.88
C GLN A 140 11.52 4.73 -11.05
N THR A 141 10.71 5.75 -11.33
CA THR A 141 10.65 6.94 -10.49
C THR A 141 9.97 6.62 -9.16
N ASN A 142 10.47 7.20 -8.06
CA ASN A 142 9.75 7.24 -6.81
C ASN A 142 8.81 8.44 -6.82
N TYR A 143 7.52 8.26 -6.57
CA TYR A 143 6.53 9.34 -6.55
C TYR A 143 5.55 9.17 -5.39
N THR A 144 4.94 10.28 -4.99
CA THR A 144 4.04 10.32 -3.82
C THR A 144 2.61 9.96 -4.19
N LEU A 145 1.95 9.27 -3.28
CA LEU A 145 0.55 8.90 -3.32
C LEU A 145 -0.26 9.78 -2.37
N LYS A 146 -1.56 9.82 -2.54
CA LYS A 146 -2.47 10.64 -1.73
C LYS A 146 -3.52 9.79 -1.02
N ARG A 147 -3.85 10.21 0.20
CA ARG A 147 -4.99 9.65 0.95
C ARG A 147 -6.30 9.90 0.23
N ALA A 148 -7.28 9.04 0.45
CA ALA A 148 -8.63 9.19 -0.07
C ALA A 148 -9.42 10.34 0.58
N SER A 149 -9.05 10.80 1.78
CA SER A 149 -9.71 11.88 2.52
C SER A 149 -8.70 12.84 3.16
N TRP A 150 -9.06 14.12 3.19
CA TRP A 150 -8.23 15.23 3.72
C TRP A 150 -8.84 15.89 4.96
N GLU A 151 -10.13 15.65 5.23
CA GLU A 151 -10.81 16.36 6.28
C GLU A 151 -10.49 15.75 7.64
N LYS A 152 -10.02 16.59 8.55
CA LYS A 152 -9.81 16.18 9.95
C LYS A 152 -11.14 15.78 10.56
N ALA A 153 -11.18 14.60 11.16
CA ALA A 153 -12.34 14.14 11.93
C ALA A 153 -12.70 15.17 13.00
N LYS A 154 -13.98 15.54 13.05
CA LYS A 154 -14.51 16.43 14.08
C LYS A 154 -15.19 15.57 15.13
N PRO A 155 -14.76 15.62 16.40
CA PRO A 155 -15.42 14.86 17.46
C PRO A 155 -16.89 15.34 17.59
N LEU A 156 -17.80 14.40 17.69
CA LEU A 156 -19.19 14.71 18.03
C LEU A 156 -19.24 15.19 19.47
N THR A 157 -19.92 16.32 19.71
CA THR A 157 -20.16 16.76 21.07
C THR A 157 -21.19 15.86 21.76
N PRO A 158 -21.15 15.71 23.11
CA PRO A 158 -22.15 14.96 23.86
C PRO A 158 -23.60 15.39 23.55
N GLU A 159 -23.82 16.66 23.24
CA GLU A 159 -25.15 17.18 22.87
C GLU A 159 -25.56 16.76 21.45
N MET A 160 -24.62 16.67 20.53
CA MET A 160 -24.88 16.13 19.18
C MET A 160 -25.19 14.63 19.24
N LEU A 161 -24.41 13.87 20.00
CA LEU A 161 -24.66 12.45 20.26
C LEU A 161 -26.05 12.26 20.88
N LYS A 162 -26.40 13.02 21.91
CA LYS A 162 -27.71 12.95 22.58
C LYS A 162 -28.88 13.25 21.63
N LYS A 163 -28.70 14.18 20.68
CA LYS A 163 -29.74 14.49 19.66
C LYS A 163 -29.93 13.35 18.65
N LEU A 164 -28.87 12.62 18.36
CA LEU A 164 -28.88 11.47 17.43
C LEU A 164 -29.46 10.22 18.11
N THR A 165 -29.13 9.96 19.37
CA THR A 165 -29.51 8.76 20.10
C THR A 165 -30.98 8.75 20.60
N THR A 166 -31.66 9.88 20.64
CA THR A 166 -33.03 9.96 21.22
C THR A 166 -34.14 9.29 20.38
N LYS A 167 -33.81 8.68 19.22
CA LYS A 167 -34.82 8.12 18.31
C LYS A 167 -34.56 6.68 17.86
N SER A 168 -33.42 6.09 18.17
CA SER A 168 -33.13 4.75 17.71
C SER A 168 -33.81 3.70 18.62
N GLY A 169 -34.74 2.96 18.03
CA GLY A 169 -35.33 1.77 18.65
C GLY A 169 -34.55 0.49 18.34
N TYR A 170 -33.21 0.62 18.17
CA TYR A 170 -32.37 -0.54 17.85
C TYR A 170 -32.39 -1.55 19.00
N SER A 171 -32.72 -2.79 18.67
CA SER A 171 -32.64 -3.96 19.54
C SER A 171 -31.90 -5.09 18.81
N GLY A 172 -30.65 -4.78 18.39
CA GLY A 172 -29.85 -5.68 17.56
C GLY A 172 -29.00 -6.69 18.33
N LYS A 173 -28.06 -7.28 17.59
CA LYS A 173 -27.24 -8.39 18.06
C LYS A 173 -26.19 -7.99 19.09
N PHE A 174 -25.67 -6.76 19.02
CA PHE A 174 -24.61 -6.23 19.87
C PHE A 174 -25.07 -5.03 20.70
N ASP A 175 -24.41 -4.77 21.80
CA ASP A 175 -24.75 -3.75 22.79
C ASP A 175 -23.86 -2.49 22.73
N ASP A 176 -23.04 -2.33 21.68
CA ASP A 176 -22.15 -1.21 21.51
C ASP A 176 -22.93 0.11 21.49
N GLU A 177 -22.50 1.09 22.27
CA GLU A 177 -23.25 2.32 22.57
C GLU A 177 -23.68 3.07 21.32
N ASN A 178 -22.81 3.16 20.30
CA ASN A 178 -23.04 3.94 19.09
C ASN A 178 -23.48 3.12 17.88
N LEU A 179 -23.64 1.80 17.99
CA LEU A 179 -24.16 0.97 16.90
C LEU A 179 -25.50 1.50 16.34
N PRO A 180 -26.44 2.00 17.16
CA PRO A 180 -27.67 2.60 16.66
C PRO A 180 -27.49 3.80 15.73
N LEU A 181 -26.30 4.43 15.72
CA LEU A 181 -25.96 5.57 14.86
C LEU A 181 -25.27 5.16 13.56
N GLN A 182 -24.83 3.91 13.47
CA GLN A 182 -24.08 3.37 12.34
C GLN A 182 -25.03 2.91 11.22
N TRP A 183 -25.68 3.86 10.56
CA TRP A 183 -26.64 3.59 9.47
C TRP A 183 -26.02 2.82 8.29
N ASN A 184 -24.72 2.90 8.12
CA ASN A 184 -23.96 2.14 7.12
C ASN A 184 -23.97 0.65 7.43
N LEU A 185 -24.02 0.27 8.69
CA LEU A 185 -24.12 -1.11 9.15
C LEU A 185 -25.57 -1.57 9.19
N ILE A 186 -26.46 -0.78 9.83
CA ILE A 186 -27.86 -1.10 10.02
C ILE A 186 -28.71 0.19 9.83
N ASN A 187 -29.48 0.25 8.77
CA ASN A 187 -30.32 1.40 8.45
C ASN A 187 -31.80 1.11 8.65
N ASN A 188 -32.33 1.54 9.79
CA ASN A 188 -33.76 1.43 10.11
C ASN A 188 -34.61 2.54 9.48
N GLY A 189 -34.01 3.53 8.82
CA GLY A 189 -34.70 4.68 8.21
C GLY A 189 -35.11 5.74 9.22
N ASP A 190 -34.65 5.69 10.46
CA ASP A 190 -35.04 6.53 11.59
C ASP A 190 -34.03 7.59 11.99
N LEU A 191 -32.85 7.64 11.37
CA LEU A 191 -31.78 8.58 11.68
C LEU A 191 -31.93 9.89 10.92
N GLY A 192 -31.84 11.01 11.65
CA GLY A 192 -31.65 12.37 11.16
C GLY A 192 -32.87 13.03 10.49
N PRO A 193 -32.69 14.28 10.03
CA PRO A 193 -33.72 15.07 9.34
C PRO A 193 -33.90 14.69 7.86
N THR A 194 -32.98 13.92 7.30
CA THR A 194 -33.01 13.44 5.91
C THR A 194 -33.68 12.07 5.83
N LYS A 195 -34.23 11.74 4.67
CA LYS A 195 -34.88 10.47 4.43
C LYS A 195 -33.81 9.38 4.25
N PHE A 196 -33.46 8.68 5.32
CA PHE A 196 -32.74 7.43 5.22
C PHE A 196 -33.69 6.34 4.70
N VAL A 197 -33.24 5.57 3.74
CA VAL A 197 -34.05 4.46 3.19
C VAL A 197 -33.75 3.21 3.99
N LYS A 198 -34.77 2.70 4.69
CA LYS A 198 -34.63 1.46 5.48
C LYS A 198 -34.03 0.33 4.65
N GLY A 199 -32.99 -0.33 5.16
CA GLY A 199 -32.29 -1.43 4.53
C GLY A 199 -31.29 -1.01 3.44
N ALA A 200 -31.08 0.30 3.23
CA ALA A 200 -29.98 0.80 2.41
C ALA A 200 -28.70 0.84 3.28
N ASP A 201 -28.12 -0.33 3.54
CA ASP A 201 -26.94 -0.57 4.37
C ASP A 201 -26.15 -1.77 3.83
N VAL A 202 -25.06 -2.13 4.47
CA VAL A 202 -24.22 -3.29 4.07
C VAL A 202 -24.76 -4.62 4.54
N GLN A 203 -25.93 -4.66 5.19
CA GLN A 203 -26.61 -5.85 5.72
C GLN A 203 -25.71 -6.71 6.63
N VAL A 204 -24.94 -6.04 7.48
CA VAL A 204 -23.92 -6.68 8.31
C VAL A 204 -24.50 -7.75 9.26
N GLU A 205 -25.75 -7.61 9.73
CA GLU A 205 -26.38 -8.59 10.62
C GLU A 205 -26.40 -9.99 10.01
N LYS A 206 -26.65 -10.09 8.69
CA LYS A 206 -26.60 -11.37 7.97
C LYS A 206 -25.18 -11.93 7.85
N ALA A 207 -24.17 -11.05 7.76
CA ALA A 207 -22.78 -11.45 7.78
C ALA A 207 -22.39 -11.98 9.18
N TRP A 208 -22.81 -11.29 10.24
CA TRP A 208 -22.55 -11.69 11.62
C TRP A 208 -23.22 -13.00 12.03
N GLU A 209 -24.31 -13.43 11.35
CA GLU A 209 -24.86 -14.78 11.51
C GLU A 209 -23.89 -15.88 11.09
N LYS A 210 -22.98 -15.55 10.16
CA LYS A 210 -21.98 -16.49 9.62
C LYS A 210 -20.65 -16.37 10.31
N SER A 211 -20.15 -15.14 10.45
CA SER A 211 -18.87 -14.85 11.08
C SER A 211 -18.83 -13.41 11.57
N THR A 212 -18.17 -13.18 12.70
CA THR A 212 -17.86 -11.87 13.25
C THR A 212 -16.35 -11.59 13.22
N GLY A 213 -15.61 -12.33 12.40
CA GLY A 213 -14.15 -12.30 12.37
C GLY A 213 -13.50 -13.38 13.22
N HIS A 214 -12.18 -13.51 13.10
CA HIS A 214 -11.37 -14.44 13.88
C HIS A 214 -9.95 -13.88 14.08
N PRO A 215 -9.33 -14.05 15.27
CA PRO A 215 -8.00 -13.51 15.58
C PRO A 215 -6.85 -14.01 14.71
N SER A 216 -7.02 -15.15 14.02
CA SER A 216 -6.01 -15.65 13.07
C SER A 216 -5.97 -14.88 11.74
N ILE A 217 -6.95 -14.02 11.49
CA ILE A 217 -6.99 -13.18 10.30
C ILE A 217 -6.37 -11.83 10.64
N ILE A 218 -5.30 -11.49 9.94
CA ILE A 218 -4.60 -10.21 10.10
C ILE A 218 -4.93 -9.33 8.90
N VAL A 219 -5.40 -8.12 9.18
CA VAL A 219 -5.65 -7.07 8.19
C VAL A 219 -4.60 -5.99 8.38
N ALA A 220 -3.75 -5.80 7.39
CA ALA A 220 -2.78 -4.70 7.39
C ALA A 220 -3.47 -3.43 6.87
N VAL A 221 -3.50 -2.40 7.69
CA VAL A 221 -4.03 -1.07 7.35
C VAL A 221 -2.88 -0.18 6.90
N LEU A 222 -2.76 0.00 5.59
CA LEU A 222 -1.79 0.89 4.97
C LEU A 222 -2.39 2.29 4.88
N ASP A 223 -2.16 3.12 5.89
CA ASP A 223 -2.88 4.40 6.05
C ASP A 223 -2.06 5.39 6.92
N GLU A 224 -2.72 6.40 7.50
CA GLU A 224 -2.22 7.06 8.71
C GLU A 224 -2.08 6.04 9.84
N GLY A 225 -1.29 6.37 10.87
CA GLY A 225 -1.17 5.49 12.02
C GLY A 225 -2.50 5.22 12.72
N VAL A 226 -2.65 4.01 13.20
CA VAL A 226 -3.79 3.60 14.02
C VAL A 226 -3.52 3.94 15.48
N CYS A 227 -4.52 4.48 16.19
CA CYS A 227 -4.48 4.64 17.64
C CYS A 227 -4.57 3.26 18.31
N VAL A 228 -3.40 2.62 18.47
CA VAL A 228 -3.31 1.22 18.94
C VAL A 228 -3.76 1.05 20.40
N GLU A 229 -3.75 2.13 21.18
CA GLU A 229 -4.22 2.18 22.58
C GLU A 229 -5.71 2.57 22.72
N HIS A 230 -6.42 2.77 21.60
CA HIS A 230 -7.85 3.11 21.66
C HIS A 230 -8.65 2.01 22.37
N PRO A 231 -9.49 2.33 23.38
CA PRO A 231 -10.21 1.31 24.16
C PRO A 231 -11.00 0.32 23.30
N ASP A 232 -11.64 0.82 22.24
CA ASP A 232 -12.47 0.03 21.33
C ASP A 232 -11.68 -0.68 20.21
N LEU A 233 -10.34 -0.56 20.17
CA LEU A 233 -9.47 -1.21 19.17
C LEU A 233 -8.44 -2.14 19.79
N MET A 234 -7.93 -1.77 20.97
CA MET A 234 -6.73 -2.36 21.59
C MET A 234 -6.75 -3.89 21.64
N ALA A 235 -7.90 -4.50 21.94
CA ALA A 235 -8.01 -5.96 22.03
C ALA A 235 -7.89 -6.66 20.66
N ASN A 236 -8.12 -5.93 19.57
CA ASN A 236 -8.03 -6.43 18.20
C ASN A 236 -6.79 -5.91 17.44
N ILE A 237 -5.87 -5.22 18.11
CA ILE A 237 -4.58 -4.85 17.52
C ILE A 237 -3.70 -6.11 17.40
N TRP A 238 -2.99 -6.21 16.27
CA TRP A 238 -1.94 -7.20 16.07
C TRP A 238 -0.72 -6.89 16.95
N VAL A 239 -0.09 -7.91 17.45
CA VAL A 239 1.13 -7.79 18.26
C VAL A 239 2.21 -8.70 17.70
N ASN A 240 3.39 -8.14 17.40
CA ASN A 240 4.61 -8.88 17.20
C ASN A 240 5.20 -9.21 18.56
N GLU A 241 5.05 -10.47 19.00
CA GLU A 241 5.46 -10.90 20.34
C GLU A 241 6.99 -11.05 20.46
N ASP A 242 7.69 -11.11 19.35
CA ASP A 242 9.15 -11.25 19.29
C ASP A 242 9.87 -9.90 19.36
N GLU A 243 9.12 -8.78 19.38
CA GLU A 243 9.64 -7.43 19.41
C GLU A 243 9.41 -6.71 20.76
N VAL A 244 10.30 -5.75 21.05
CA VAL A 244 10.22 -4.92 22.25
C VAL A 244 9.83 -3.50 21.89
N ALA A 245 8.73 -3.02 22.49
CA ALA A 245 8.21 -1.68 22.23
C ALA A 245 9.26 -0.60 22.46
N ARG A 246 9.40 0.33 21.48
CA ARG A 246 10.38 1.43 21.50
C ARG A 246 11.84 0.97 21.50
N SER A 247 12.10 -0.29 21.18
CA SER A 247 13.46 -0.76 20.93
C SER A 247 14.02 -0.13 19.66
N THR A 248 15.33 0.07 19.63
CA THR A 248 16.10 0.35 18.41
C THR A 248 16.78 -0.91 17.87
N GLU A 249 16.61 -2.02 18.55
CA GLU A 249 17.09 -3.33 18.15
C GLU A 249 15.95 -4.05 17.42
N ASP A 250 16.28 -4.70 16.34
CA ASP A 250 15.45 -5.59 15.56
C ASP A 250 15.62 -7.01 16.16
N ASN A 251 14.67 -7.41 17.01
CA ASN A 251 14.82 -8.58 17.86
C ASN A 251 14.49 -9.88 17.09
N ASP A 252 13.60 -9.82 16.11
CA ASP A 252 13.23 -10.97 15.27
C ASP A 252 14.00 -11.03 13.94
N ASN A 253 14.88 -10.06 13.68
CA ASN A 253 15.69 -9.95 12.45
C ASN A 253 14.85 -9.87 11.16
N ASN A 254 13.73 -9.18 11.22
CA ASN A 254 12.86 -8.93 10.08
C ASN A 254 13.21 -7.67 9.27
N GLY A 255 14.12 -6.84 9.81
CA GLY A 255 14.57 -5.58 9.23
C GLY A 255 13.83 -4.34 9.74
N TYR A 256 12.96 -4.48 10.75
CA TYR A 256 12.09 -3.42 11.27
C TYR A 256 12.09 -3.37 12.80
N ALA A 257 13.04 -2.67 13.38
CA ALA A 257 13.22 -2.60 14.83
C ALA A 257 12.00 -2.02 15.56
N GLY A 258 11.55 -2.67 16.63
CA GLY A 258 10.52 -2.21 17.55
C GLY A 258 9.10 -2.23 16.98
N ASP A 259 8.82 -3.02 15.96
CA ASP A 259 7.56 -3.06 15.19
C ASP A 259 6.43 -3.86 15.88
N VAL A 260 6.23 -3.63 17.16
CA VAL A 260 5.28 -4.39 18.01
C VAL A 260 3.84 -4.40 17.48
N ASN A 261 3.35 -3.28 16.92
CA ASN A 261 1.97 -3.18 16.41
C ASN A 261 1.90 -2.88 14.91
N GLY A 262 3.00 -3.10 14.22
CA GLY A 262 3.24 -2.68 12.86
C GLY A 262 4.39 -1.68 12.78
N TYR A 263 4.53 -0.96 11.67
CA TYR A 263 5.68 -0.10 11.43
C TYR A 263 5.29 1.25 10.82
N ASN A 264 5.99 2.30 11.22
CA ASN A 264 5.87 3.64 10.66
C ASN A 264 6.90 3.83 9.54
N PHE A 265 6.48 3.57 8.32
CA PHE A 265 7.33 3.65 7.12
C PHE A 265 7.72 5.08 6.77
N VAL A 266 6.91 6.08 7.18
CA VAL A 266 7.22 7.50 6.95
C VAL A 266 8.44 7.95 7.75
N LYS A 267 8.55 7.49 9.00
CA LYS A 267 9.63 7.86 9.91
C LYS A 267 10.72 6.80 10.00
N GLY A 268 10.51 5.60 9.47
CA GLY A 268 11.44 4.48 9.58
C GLY A 268 11.62 3.98 11.02
N ILE A 269 10.53 3.88 11.78
CA ILE A 269 10.54 3.47 13.20
C ILE A 269 9.37 2.55 13.54
N GLY A 270 9.54 1.68 14.54
CA GLY A 270 8.46 0.81 15.03
C GLY A 270 7.35 1.54 15.81
N GLN A 271 7.57 2.78 16.21
CA GLN A 271 6.56 3.55 16.93
C GLN A 271 5.50 4.10 15.95
N ILE A 272 4.27 3.62 16.05
CA ILE A 272 3.12 4.19 15.35
C ILE A 272 2.74 5.54 15.95
N THR A 273 2.49 6.54 15.09
CA THR A 273 1.99 7.87 15.48
C THR A 273 0.67 8.14 14.75
N TRP A 274 -0.39 8.46 15.48
CA TRP A 274 -1.75 8.64 14.94
C TRP A 274 -2.29 10.05 15.11
N ASN A 275 -1.58 10.92 15.81
CA ASN A 275 -1.97 12.27 16.16
C ASN A 275 -0.89 13.30 15.84
N ASP A 276 -0.08 13.05 14.84
CA ASP A 276 0.88 14.02 14.34
C ASP A 276 0.15 15.27 13.83
N TYR A 277 0.85 16.38 13.73
CA TYR A 277 0.26 17.61 13.23
C TYR A 277 -0.31 17.40 11.82
N LEU A 278 -1.57 17.73 11.62
CA LEU A 278 -2.35 17.51 10.41
C LEU A 278 -2.79 16.06 10.14
N ASP A 279 -2.57 15.13 11.03
CA ASP A 279 -3.26 13.84 10.96
C ASP A 279 -4.76 14.04 11.08
N SER A 280 -5.52 13.27 10.32
CA SER A 280 -6.97 13.35 10.31
C SER A 280 -7.63 12.33 11.26
N GLY A 281 -6.90 11.30 11.67
CA GLY A 281 -7.40 10.12 12.37
C GLY A 281 -7.99 9.08 11.42
N HIS A 282 -7.73 9.21 10.11
CA HIS A 282 -8.29 8.36 9.07
C HIS A 282 -7.93 6.88 9.28
N GLY A 283 -6.65 6.56 9.55
CA GLY A 283 -6.22 5.18 9.79
C GLY A 283 -6.92 4.54 11.00
N SER A 284 -7.13 5.30 12.09
CA SER A 284 -7.90 4.81 13.25
C SER A 284 -9.38 4.58 12.91
N HIS A 285 -9.98 5.46 12.10
CA HIS A 285 -11.35 5.30 11.63
C HIS A 285 -11.50 4.06 10.73
N VAL A 286 -10.58 3.86 9.79
CA VAL A 286 -10.54 2.68 8.93
C VAL A 286 -10.42 1.41 9.77
N ALA A 287 -9.49 1.37 10.72
CA ALA A 287 -9.34 0.25 11.66
C ALA A 287 -10.64 -0.02 12.46
N GLY A 288 -11.31 1.06 12.90
CA GLY A 288 -12.58 0.97 13.61
C GLY A 288 -13.70 0.31 12.79
N VAL A 289 -13.82 0.67 11.51
CA VAL A 289 -14.80 0.04 10.61
C VAL A 289 -14.50 -1.45 10.41
N ILE A 290 -13.23 -1.84 10.38
CA ILE A 290 -12.82 -3.24 10.20
C ILE A 290 -13.05 -4.04 11.47
N SER A 291 -12.51 -3.57 12.61
CA SER A 291 -12.33 -4.42 13.81
C SER A 291 -12.42 -3.67 15.14
N ALA A 292 -13.23 -2.59 15.28
CA ALA A 292 -13.65 -2.15 16.61
C ALA A 292 -14.29 -3.33 17.35
N VAL A 293 -14.08 -3.42 18.66
CA VAL A 293 -14.51 -4.59 19.44
C VAL A 293 -16.03 -4.63 19.54
N ASN A 294 -16.66 -5.60 18.93
CA ASN A 294 -18.10 -5.74 18.97
C ASN A 294 -18.59 -6.27 20.35
N ASN A 295 -19.75 -5.80 20.75
CA ASN A 295 -20.44 -6.29 21.95
C ASN A 295 -19.62 -6.13 23.22
N ASN A 296 -19.00 -4.97 23.39
CA ASN A 296 -18.21 -4.58 24.57
C ASN A 296 -18.86 -3.44 25.37
N ASN A 297 -20.05 -2.99 24.98
CA ASN A 297 -20.82 -1.88 25.55
C ASN A 297 -20.06 -0.53 25.49
N GLU A 298 -19.14 -0.40 24.55
CA GLU A 298 -18.38 0.82 24.29
C GLU A 298 -18.41 1.16 22.80
N GLY A 299 -18.19 2.42 22.45
CA GLY A 299 -17.86 2.90 21.11
C GLY A 299 -18.79 2.45 20.02
N VAL A 300 -18.24 1.75 19.04
CA VAL A 300 -18.92 1.37 17.78
C VAL A 300 -18.78 -0.12 17.48
N SER A 301 -19.72 -0.66 16.72
CA SER A 301 -19.53 -1.99 16.13
C SER A 301 -18.74 -1.92 14.82
N SER A 302 -18.15 -3.01 14.41
CA SER A 302 -17.38 -3.16 13.19
C SER A 302 -17.81 -4.39 12.38
N ILE A 303 -17.28 -4.52 11.18
CA ILE A 303 -17.60 -5.67 10.30
C ILE A 303 -17.12 -6.99 10.93
N ALA A 304 -15.91 -7.00 11.51
CA ALA A 304 -15.22 -8.22 11.95
C ALA A 304 -14.57 -8.12 13.34
N GLY A 305 -15.14 -7.33 14.23
CA GLY A 305 -14.60 -7.05 15.58
C GLY A 305 -14.84 -8.11 16.65
N GLY A 306 -15.29 -9.29 16.27
CA GLY A 306 -15.65 -10.35 17.22
C GLY A 306 -17.10 -10.26 17.69
N ASN A 307 -17.39 -10.80 18.88
CA ASN A 307 -18.75 -10.84 19.42
C ASN A 307 -18.83 -10.71 20.97
N GLY A 308 -17.80 -10.14 21.58
CA GLY A 308 -17.67 -10.05 23.02
C GLY A 308 -17.17 -11.33 23.70
N THR A 309 -17.32 -12.50 23.08
CA THR A 309 -16.82 -13.80 23.57
C THR A 309 -15.62 -14.29 22.78
N SER A 310 -15.65 -14.13 21.45
CA SER A 310 -14.51 -14.37 20.55
C SER A 310 -13.98 -13.06 20.02
N GLY A 311 -12.64 -12.92 19.94
CA GLY A 311 -12.00 -11.74 19.37
C GLY A 311 -12.25 -11.61 17.87
N GLY A 312 -12.09 -10.40 17.37
CA GLY A 312 -12.18 -10.05 15.95
C GLY A 312 -10.89 -10.33 15.17
N VAL A 313 -10.88 -9.88 13.93
CA VAL A 313 -9.65 -9.88 13.11
C VAL A 313 -8.60 -8.94 13.75
N LYS A 314 -7.34 -9.21 13.50
CA LYS A 314 -6.23 -8.39 14.02
C LYS A 314 -5.84 -7.28 13.07
N ILE A 315 -5.68 -6.07 13.57
CA ILE A 315 -5.24 -4.89 12.84
C ILE A 315 -3.74 -4.72 12.98
N MET A 316 -3.01 -4.81 11.87
CA MET A 316 -1.59 -4.44 11.77
C MET A 316 -1.49 -3.03 11.21
N SER A 317 -0.89 -2.10 11.95
CA SER A 317 -0.76 -0.70 11.50
C SER A 317 0.48 -0.52 10.65
N CYS A 318 0.31 -0.41 9.36
CA CYS A 318 1.35 -0.06 8.39
C CYS A 318 1.24 1.44 8.07
N GLN A 319 1.88 2.29 8.89
CA GLN A 319 1.75 3.74 8.73
C GLN A 319 2.57 4.23 7.54
N ILE A 320 1.89 4.68 6.49
CA ILE A 320 2.47 5.22 5.27
C ILE A 320 2.13 6.71 5.06
N PHE A 321 1.29 7.29 5.89
CA PHE A 321 0.99 8.73 5.91
C PHE A 321 1.22 9.33 7.31
N SER A 322 1.66 10.59 7.34
CA SER A 322 1.79 11.37 8.57
C SER A 322 1.56 12.85 8.25
N GLY A 323 0.46 13.40 8.72
CA GLY A 323 0.04 14.77 8.40
C GLY A 323 -0.10 15.00 6.89
N ASN A 324 0.67 15.96 6.36
CA ASN A 324 0.74 16.25 4.93
C ASN A 324 1.81 15.45 4.18
N THR A 325 2.58 14.63 4.86
CA THR A 325 3.59 13.79 4.24
C THR A 325 2.89 12.60 3.61
N GLY A 326 2.87 12.56 2.27
CA GLY A 326 2.36 11.43 1.51
C GLY A 326 3.30 10.25 1.54
N ALA A 327 2.76 9.06 1.36
CA ALA A 327 3.58 7.88 1.06
C ALA A 327 4.20 8.02 -0.32
N SER A 328 5.41 7.55 -0.48
CA SER A 328 5.93 7.26 -1.81
C SER A 328 5.71 5.78 -2.16
N VAL A 329 5.89 5.46 -3.43
CA VAL A 329 5.83 4.06 -3.91
C VAL A 329 6.80 3.16 -3.13
N LEU A 330 7.94 3.69 -2.72
CA LEU A 330 8.94 2.99 -1.91
C LEU A 330 8.34 2.52 -0.58
N GLU A 331 7.72 3.42 0.19
CA GLU A 331 7.13 3.09 1.49
C GLU A 331 5.95 2.13 1.33
N VAL A 332 5.14 2.32 0.30
CA VAL A 332 4.00 1.43 -0.01
C VAL A 332 4.48 0.02 -0.33
N ALA A 333 5.47 -0.13 -1.21
CA ALA A 333 6.02 -1.44 -1.54
C ALA A 333 6.64 -2.15 -0.32
N ARG A 334 7.37 -1.39 0.51
CA ARG A 334 7.91 -1.89 1.79
C ARG A 334 6.79 -2.36 2.72
N ALA A 335 5.72 -1.58 2.86
CA ALA A 335 4.59 -1.92 3.72
C ALA A 335 3.84 -3.16 3.24
N MET A 336 3.65 -3.34 1.94
CA MET A 336 3.02 -4.54 1.35
C MET A 336 3.83 -5.81 1.65
N LYS A 337 5.15 -5.76 1.43
CA LYS A 337 6.01 -6.91 1.73
C LYS A 337 6.08 -7.19 3.22
N TYR A 338 6.23 -6.16 4.05
CA TYR A 338 6.21 -6.28 5.51
C TYR A 338 4.93 -6.98 6.00
N ALA A 339 3.77 -6.54 5.49
CA ALA A 339 2.49 -7.13 5.83
C ALA A 339 2.42 -8.63 5.48
N ALA A 340 2.90 -9.01 4.29
CA ALA A 340 2.97 -10.42 3.86
C ALA A 340 3.89 -11.24 4.77
N ASP A 341 5.08 -10.72 5.05
CA ASP A 341 6.10 -11.40 5.88
C ASP A 341 5.59 -11.66 7.31
N ASN A 342 4.72 -10.78 7.82
CA ASN A 342 4.13 -10.87 9.15
C ASN A 342 2.72 -11.50 9.14
N GLY A 343 2.34 -12.19 8.06
CA GLY A 343 1.15 -13.04 7.98
C GLY A 343 -0.17 -12.31 7.79
N ALA A 344 -0.17 -11.05 7.35
CA ALA A 344 -1.39 -10.39 6.93
C ALA A 344 -1.94 -11.07 5.66
N VAL A 345 -3.25 -11.24 5.60
CA VAL A 345 -3.94 -11.86 4.46
C VAL A 345 -4.87 -10.88 3.73
N ILE A 346 -5.01 -9.67 4.25
CA ILE A 346 -5.77 -8.58 3.65
C ILE A 346 -4.94 -7.30 3.76
N LEU A 347 -4.80 -6.56 2.66
CA LEU A 347 -4.31 -5.18 2.62
C LEU A 347 -5.51 -4.24 2.51
N GLN A 348 -5.64 -3.33 3.46
CA GLN A 348 -6.60 -2.24 3.38
C GLN A 348 -5.89 -0.96 2.94
N CYS A 349 -6.23 -0.49 1.74
CA CYS A 349 -5.60 0.63 1.06
C CYS A 349 -6.63 1.71 0.75
N SER A 350 -6.79 2.70 1.64
CA SER A 350 -7.74 3.83 1.47
C SER A 350 -7.02 5.06 0.89
N TRP A 351 -6.30 4.86 -0.19
CA TRP A 351 -5.48 5.87 -0.87
C TRP A 351 -5.42 5.58 -2.38
N GLY A 352 -4.79 6.46 -3.14
CA GLY A 352 -4.64 6.28 -4.57
C GLY A 352 -3.64 7.26 -5.17
N TYR A 353 -3.53 7.19 -6.48
CA TYR A 353 -2.72 8.11 -7.26
C TYR A 353 -3.33 9.53 -7.26
N ILE A 354 -2.55 10.53 -7.66
CA ILE A 354 -2.97 11.94 -7.67
C ILE A 354 -4.24 12.15 -8.53
N SER A 355 -4.37 11.37 -9.60
CA SER A 355 -5.58 11.29 -10.43
C SER A 355 -6.54 10.18 -9.95
N GLY A 356 -7.72 10.14 -10.52
CA GLY A 356 -8.72 9.12 -10.21
C GLY A 356 -9.43 9.31 -8.87
N ALA A 357 -9.54 8.25 -8.07
CA ALA A 357 -10.30 8.27 -6.81
C ALA A 357 -9.77 9.26 -5.77
N ALA A 358 -8.49 9.61 -5.82
CA ALA A 358 -7.89 10.60 -4.94
C ALA A 358 -8.19 12.06 -5.36
N ASN A 359 -8.74 12.27 -6.55
CA ASN A 359 -9.19 13.58 -7.03
C ASN A 359 -10.68 13.56 -7.34
N PRO A 360 -11.56 14.00 -6.42
CA PRO A 360 -13.01 13.96 -6.62
C PRO A 360 -13.52 14.93 -7.71
N TYR A 361 -12.69 15.86 -8.17
CA TYR A 361 -13.06 16.88 -9.15
C TYR A 361 -12.63 16.54 -10.58
N GLU A 362 -11.62 15.68 -10.72
CA GLU A 362 -11.06 15.27 -12.02
C GLU A 362 -10.91 13.76 -12.05
N TRP A 363 -11.98 13.05 -12.33
CA TRP A 363 -11.93 11.63 -12.55
C TRP A 363 -11.27 11.35 -13.90
N SER A 364 -9.95 11.38 -13.90
CA SER A 364 -9.14 10.90 -15.01
C SER A 364 -8.24 9.80 -14.47
N PRO A 365 -8.45 8.54 -14.87
CA PRO A 365 -7.54 7.48 -14.45
C PRO A 365 -6.14 7.79 -14.99
N GLN A 366 -5.14 7.71 -14.12
CA GLN A 366 -3.75 7.93 -14.51
C GLN A 366 -3.27 6.85 -15.49
N TYR A 367 -3.82 5.68 -15.38
CA TYR A 367 -3.55 4.53 -16.26
C TYR A 367 -4.85 4.04 -16.91
N SER A 368 -4.78 3.72 -18.20
CA SER A 368 -5.96 3.29 -18.96
C SER A 368 -6.22 1.79 -18.83
N THR A 369 -5.18 1.01 -18.55
CA THR A 369 -5.23 -0.45 -18.41
C THR A 369 -4.36 -0.95 -17.28
N ASP A 370 -4.61 -2.19 -16.82
CA ASP A 370 -3.78 -2.86 -15.82
C ASP A 370 -2.37 -3.13 -16.35
N GLU A 371 -2.24 -3.37 -17.66
CA GLU A 371 -0.93 -3.54 -18.31
C GLU A 371 -0.11 -2.26 -18.23
N GLU A 372 -0.68 -1.12 -18.60
CA GLU A 372 -0.01 0.19 -18.53
C GLU A 372 0.43 0.50 -17.10
N TRP A 373 -0.44 0.25 -16.11
CA TRP A 373 -0.09 0.39 -14.70
C TRP A 373 1.06 -0.53 -14.31
N SER A 374 1.01 -1.80 -14.68
CA SER A 374 1.99 -2.80 -14.28
C SER A 374 3.37 -2.59 -14.92
N GLU A 375 3.41 -2.04 -16.13
CA GLU A 375 4.65 -1.69 -16.82
C GLU A 375 5.31 -0.44 -16.21
N THR A 376 4.50 0.49 -15.73
CA THR A 376 4.99 1.74 -15.13
C THR A 376 5.36 1.58 -13.65
N ASN A 377 4.64 0.72 -12.92
CA ASN A 377 4.78 0.55 -11.47
C ASN A 377 5.36 -0.82 -11.11
N LEU A 378 6.50 -1.14 -11.69
CA LEU A 378 7.15 -2.45 -11.55
C LEU A 378 7.39 -2.89 -10.12
N LEU A 379 7.86 -1.96 -9.25
CA LEU A 379 8.16 -2.26 -7.85
C LEU A 379 6.88 -2.58 -7.06
N GLU A 380 5.87 -1.72 -7.17
CA GLU A 380 4.60 -1.89 -6.47
C GLU A 380 3.89 -3.17 -6.91
N LYS A 381 3.86 -3.41 -8.25
CA LYS A 381 3.34 -4.66 -8.79
C LYS A 381 4.05 -5.88 -8.22
N LYS A 382 5.38 -5.85 -8.12
CA LYS A 382 6.16 -6.96 -7.56
C LYS A 382 5.90 -7.18 -6.07
N ALA A 383 5.73 -6.09 -5.31
CA ALA A 383 5.35 -6.17 -3.91
C ALA A 383 3.94 -6.76 -3.72
N LEU A 384 3.00 -6.35 -4.59
CA LEU A 384 1.63 -6.89 -4.59
C LEU A 384 1.62 -8.37 -5.02
N ASP A 385 2.36 -8.73 -6.07
CA ASP A 385 2.52 -10.14 -6.49
C ASP A 385 3.09 -10.99 -5.34
N TYR A 386 4.05 -10.45 -4.59
CA TYR A 386 4.60 -11.12 -3.41
C TYR A 386 3.53 -11.34 -2.35
N PHE A 387 2.75 -10.31 -2.01
CA PHE A 387 1.67 -10.42 -1.02
C PHE A 387 0.61 -11.48 -1.40
N VAL A 388 0.28 -11.57 -2.69
CA VAL A 388 -0.75 -12.51 -3.17
C VAL A 388 -0.24 -13.96 -3.19
N ASN A 389 1.06 -14.18 -3.42
CA ASN A 389 1.61 -15.52 -3.67
C ASN A 389 2.29 -16.15 -2.45
N TYR A 390 2.68 -15.39 -1.45
CA TYR A 390 3.47 -15.86 -0.30
C TYR A 390 2.85 -15.55 1.05
#